data_4b42b9880411f3c448d12d23423d8580
#
_entry.id   4b42b9880411f3c448d12d23423d8580
#
_cell.length_a   1.000
_cell.length_b   1.000
_cell.length_c   1.000
_cell.angle_alpha   90.00
_cell.angle_beta   90.00
_cell.angle_gamma   90.00
#
_symmetry.space_group_name_H-M   'P 1'
#
loop_
_entity.id
_entity.type
_entity.pdbx_description
1 polymer ?
#
loop_
_entity_poly.entity_id
_entity_poly.type
_entity_poly.pdbx_seq_one_letter_code
_entity_poly.pdbx_strand_id
1 'polypeptide(L)'
;TGLYGVAHEMSKGKDTPSGHWEMTGVPVLFDWGYFPRTIPCFPEELTTTLIEQGELQGVLGNCHASGTEIIAKLGDEHMATGKPIVYTSADSVFQIAAHEESFGLGRLYKLCDLARELVDPLNIGRVIARPFIGDNGSFTRTANRKDLAVPPPEKTLRDRLTDAGHLVISIGKIGDIFAHQGTGEVVKAAGNMALMDATMEAIDRAGDGSLIFTNLVDFDQAHGHRRNVAGYAKALEEFDARLPELIQKLRPGDIVILSADHGC
;
A
#
# COMPACT_ATOMS: atom_id res chain seq x y z
N THR A 1 28.92 13.92 11.14
CA THR A 1 29.12 12.74 12.00
C THR A 1 27.78 12.05 12.13
N GLY A 2 27.67 10.81 11.65
CA GLY A 2 26.45 10.01 11.78
C GLY A 2 26.54 9.07 12.98
N LEU A 3 25.37 8.64 13.45
CA LEU A 3 25.24 7.56 14.42
C LEU A 3 24.57 6.39 13.72
N TYR A 4 24.88 5.18 14.12
CA TYR A 4 24.15 4.00 13.70
C TYR A 4 23.70 3.20 14.92
N GLY A 5 22.64 2.43 14.75
CA GLY A 5 22.10 1.60 15.80
C GLY A 5 21.31 0.44 15.23
N VAL A 6 20.84 -0.43 16.09
CA VAL A 6 19.96 -1.55 15.78
C VAL A 6 18.65 -1.34 16.54
N ALA A 7 17.54 -1.39 15.83
CA ALA A 7 16.22 -1.44 16.42
C ALA A 7 15.63 -2.84 16.16
N HIS A 8 15.05 -3.45 17.18
CA HIS A 8 14.32 -4.70 17.03
C HIS A 8 12.85 -4.37 16.81
N GLU A 9 12.29 -4.91 15.72
CA GLU A 9 10.88 -4.79 15.42
C GLU A 9 10.06 -5.51 16.50
N MET A 10 9.07 -4.81 17.05
CA MET A 10 8.11 -5.35 18.01
C MET A 10 6.86 -5.89 17.32
N SER A 11 6.55 -5.37 16.13
CA SER A 11 5.41 -5.81 15.33
C SER A 11 5.55 -7.27 14.92
N LYS A 12 4.43 -7.98 14.91
CA LYS A 12 4.39 -9.38 14.48
C LYS A 12 4.37 -9.53 12.96
N GLY A 13 3.89 -8.52 12.24
CA GLY A 13 3.82 -8.51 10.79
C GLY A 13 5.16 -8.14 10.15
N LYS A 14 5.39 -8.62 8.94
CA LYS A 14 6.56 -8.27 8.10
C LYS A 14 6.16 -7.46 6.88
N ASP A 15 5.00 -6.84 6.94
CA ASP A 15 4.45 -6.06 5.85
C ASP A 15 4.75 -4.58 6.03
N THR A 16 4.67 -3.85 4.93
CA THR A 16 4.94 -2.42 4.87
C THR A 16 4.15 -1.59 5.91
N PRO A 17 2.83 -1.81 6.15
CA PRO A 17 2.12 -1.11 7.21
C PRO A 17 2.72 -1.35 8.59
N SER A 18 3.03 -2.59 8.96
CA SER A 18 3.58 -2.91 10.28
C SER A 18 4.86 -2.14 10.58
N GLY A 19 5.84 -2.16 9.69
CA GLY A 19 7.10 -1.44 9.88
C GLY A 19 6.91 0.08 9.92
N HIS A 20 6.10 0.63 9.02
CA HIS A 20 5.87 2.08 8.98
C HIS A 20 5.10 2.61 10.21
N TRP A 21 4.08 1.87 10.66
CA TRP A 21 3.32 2.27 11.84
C TRP A 21 4.19 2.19 13.10
N GLU A 22 4.99 1.15 13.23
CA GLU A 22 5.91 1.00 14.36
C GLU A 22 6.95 2.12 14.40
N MET A 23 7.57 2.50 13.26
CA MET A 23 8.48 3.65 13.18
C MET A 23 7.82 4.96 13.64
N THR A 24 6.50 5.05 13.58
CA THR A 24 5.73 6.22 14.05
C THR A 24 5.06 6.01 15.40
N GLY A 25 5.49 4.98 16.15
CA GLY A 25 5.12 4.75 17.54
C GLY A 25 3.89 3.85 17.76
N VAL A 26 3.41 3.15 16.73
CA VAL A 26 2.25 2.25 16.80
C VAL A 26 2.65 0.84 16.32
N PRO A 27 3.26 0.01 17.18
CA PRO A 27 3.61 -1.36 16.82
C PRO A 27 2.35 -2.22 16.60
N VAL A 28 2.40 -3.10 15.60
CA VAL A 28 1.31 -4.04 15.29
C VAL A 28 1.49 -5.30 16.13
N LEU A 29 0.81 -5.34 17.28
CA LEU A 29 0.89 -6.47 18.23
C LEU A 29 -0.19 -7.53 18.01
N PHE A 30 -1.10 -7.31 17.07
CA PHE A 30 -2.11 -8.28 16.65
C PHE A 30 -1.65 -9.07 15.41
N ASP A 31 -2.29 -10.20 15.16
CA ASP A 31 -2.02 -10.99 13.97
C ASP A 31 -2.91 -10.51 12.81
N TRP A 32 -2.31 -10.29 11.65
CA TRP A 32 -3.08 -10.07 10.43
C TRP A 32 -3.88 -11.32 10.06
N GLY A 33 -5.08 -11.12 9.54
CA GLY A 33 -5.89 -12.17 8.98
C GLY A 33 -5.38 -12.64 7.61
N TYR A 34 -5.50 -13.93 7.35
CA TYR A 34 -5.17 -14.53 6.06
C TYR A 34 -6.27 -15.50 5.66
N PHE A 35 -6.63 -15.50 4.39
CA PHE A 35 -7.57 -16.48 3.89
C PHE A 35 -6.89 -17.82 3.62
N PRO A 36 -7.57 -18.94 3.92
CA PRO A 36 -7.02 -20.28 3.72
C PRO A 36 -6.82 -20.59 2.25
N ARG A 37 -5.91 -21.51 1.93
CA ARG A 37 -5.65 -21.98 0.56
C ARG A 37 -6.67 -23.05 0.08
N THR A 38 -7.91 -22.92 0.52
CA THR A 38 -9.02 -23.77 0.07
C THR A 38 -9.78 -23.09 -1.09
N ILE A 39 -10.64 -23.82 -1.74
CA ILE A 39 -11.59 -23.28 -2.72
C ILE A 39 -12.98 -23.79 -2.30
N PRO A 40 -13.90 -22.89 -1.91
CA PRO A 40 -13.74 -21.43 -1.74
C PRO A 40 -12.77 -21.06 -0.62
N CYS A 41 -12.09 -19.90 -0.74
CA CYS A 41 -11.16 -19.41 0.29
C CYS A 41 -11.78 -18.39 1.24
N PHE A 42 -12.81 -17.68 0.81
CA PHE A 42 -13.49 -16.69 1.64
C PHE A 42 -14.62 -17.33 2.45
N PRO A 43 -14.85 -16.85 3.68
CA PRO A 43 -16.01 -17.25 4.47
C PRO A 43 -17.32 -17.02 3.68
N GLU A 44 -18.26 -17.95 3.80
CA GLU A 44 -19.55 -17.87 3.11
C GLU A 44 -20.32 -16.60 3.51
N GLU A 45 -20.30 -16.24 4.80
CA GLU A 45 -20.92 -15.03 5.30
C GLU A 45 -20.38 -13.77 4.62
N LEU A 46 -19.05 -13.66 4.44
CA LEU A 46 -18.42 -12.54 3.74
C LEU A 46 -18.91 -12.42 2.31
N THR A 47 -18.91 -13.53 1.55
CA THR A 47 -19.31 -13.52 0.15
C THR A 47 -20.79 -13.26 -0.02
N THR A 48 -21.63 -13.84 0.84
CA THR A 48 -23.10 -13.64 0.82
C THR A 48 -23.44 -12.18 1.11
N THR A 49 -22.86 -11.61 2.18
CA THR A 49 -23.11 -10.21 2.53
C THR A 49 -22.60 -9.24 1.46
N LEU A 50 -21.44 -9.52 0.87
CA LEU A 50 -20.91 -8.72 -0.24
C LEU A 50 -21.83 -8.77 -1.48
N ILE A 51 -22.41 -9.93 -1.78
CA ILE A 51 -23.37 -10.10 -2.89
C ILE A 51 -24.65 -9.33 -2.60
N GLU A 52 -25.21 -9.48 -1.42
CA GLU A 52 -26.48 -8.86 -1.04
C GLU A 52 -26.36 -7.33 -0.97
N GLN A 53 -25.41 -6.82 -0.22
CA GLN A 53 -25.23 -5.37 -0.03
C GLN A 53 -24.62 -4.68 -1.25
N GLY A 54 -23.81 -5.39 -2.04
CA GLY A 54 -23.24 -4.91 -3.31
C GLY A 54 -24.20 -4.99 -4.50
N GLU A 55 -25.43 -5.48 -4.28
CA GLU A 55 -26.44 -5.71 -5.33
C GLU A 55 -25.86 -6.49 -6.52
N LEU A 56 -25.15 -7.59 -6.19
CA LEU A 56 -24.48 -8.43 -7.19
C LEU A 56 -25.32 -9.67 -7.53
N GLN A 57 -25.17 -10.19 -8.74
CA GLN A 57 -25.74 -11.49 -9.13
C GLN A 57 -24.90 -12.69 -8.67
N GLY A 58 -23.79 -12.44 -7.96
CA GLY A 58 -22.81 -13.40 -7.50
C GLY A 58 -21.40 -12.87 -7.65
N VAL A 59 -20.42 -13.71 -7.34
CA VAL A 59 -18.99 -13.43 -7.51
C VAL A 59 -18.31 -14.56 -8.27
N LEU A 60 -17.20 -14.26 -8.93
CA LEU A 60 -16.32 -15.23 -9.59
C LEU A 60 -15.01 -15.37 -8.82
N GLY A 61 -14.32 -16.48 -8.99
CA GLY A 61 -13.01 -16.73 -8.41
C GLY A 61 -13.11 -17.37 -7.03
N ASN A 62 -13.13 -16.57 -5.95
CA ASN A 62 -13.10 -17.02 -4.55
C ASN A 62 -11.97 -18.02 -4.27
N CYS A 63 -10.74 -17.64 -4.65
CA CYS A 63 -9.56 -18.48 -4.53
C CYS A 63 -8.27 -17.66 -4.41
N HIS A 64 -7.17 -18.32 -4.08
CA HIS A 64 -5.83 -17.75 -4.22
C HIS A 64 -5.42 -17.71 -5.69
N ALA A 65 -5.01 -16.55 -6.18
CA ALA A 65 -4.57 -16.40 -7.57
C ALA A 65 -3.62 -15.21 -7.78
N SER A 66 -2.88 -15.27 -8.88
CA SER A 66 -2.26 -14.09 -9.48
C SER A 66 -3.34 -13.25 -10.17
N GLY A 67 -3.31 -11.92 -9.94
CA GLY A 67 -4.32 -11.04 -10.54
C GLY A 67 -4.31 -11.04 -12.07
N THR A 68 -3.17 -11.24 -12.71
CA THR A 68 -3.07 -11.33 -14.17
C THR A 68 -3.70 -12.62 -14.68
N GLU A 69 -3.39 -13.76 -14.03
CA GLU A 69 -3.89 -15.07 -14.44
C GLU A 69 -5.40 -15.20 -14.24
N ILE A 70 -5.92 -14.73 -13.10
CA ILE A 70 -7.35 -14.87 -12.81
C ILE A 70 -8.20 -13.96 -13.70
N ILE A 71 -7.70 -12.77 -14.05
CA ILE A 71 -8.37 -11.88 -14.99
C ILE A 71 -8.39 -12.51 -16.38
N ALA A 72 -7.27 -13.06 -16.87
CA ALA A 72 -7.23 -13.78 -18.14
C ALA A 72 -8.17 -14.98 -18.19
N LYS A 73 -8.34 -15.69 -17.07
CA LYS A 73 -9.21 -16.87 -16.97
C LYS A 73 -10.70 -16.52 -16.89
N LEU A 74 -11.08 -15.48 -16.15
CA LEU A 74 -12.47 -15.19 -15.77
C LEU A 74 -13.01 -13.88 -16.37
N GLY A 75 -12.19 -13.13 -17.10
CA GLY A 75 -12.58 -11.84 -17.65
C GLY A 75 -13.76 -11.91 -18.61
N ASP A 76 -13.81 -12.90 -19.50
CA ASP A 76 -14.92 -13.09 -20.44
C ASP A 76 -16.21 -13.46 -19.68
N GLU A 77 -16.15 -14.35 -18.68
CA GLU A 77 -17.29 -14.69 -17.84
C GLU A 77 -17.76 -13.48 -17.02
N HIS A 78 -16.83 -12.68 -16.48
CA HIS A 78 -17.14 -11.44 -15.79
C HIS A 78 -17.93 -10.48 -16.70
N MET A 79 -17.45 -10.26 -17.93
CA MET A 79 -18.13 -9.38 -18.88
C MET A 79 -19.52 -9.88 -19.27
N ALA A 80 -19.66 -11.19 -19.45
CA ALA A 80 -20.94 -11.82 -19.81
C ALA A 80 -21.98 -11.80 -18.68
N THR A 81 -21.53 -11.94 -17.42
CA THR A 81 -22.41 -12.10 -16.26
C THR A 81 -22.51 -10.86 -15.36
N GLY A 82 -21.60 -9.91 -15.48
CA GLY A 82 -21.50 -8.77 -14.58
C GLY A 82 -21.05 -9.13 -13.15
N LYS A 83 -20.63 -10.38 -12.88
CA LYS A 83 -20.15 -10.82 -11.56
C LYS A 83 -18.70 -10.40 -11.39
N PRO A 84 -18.33 -9.63 -10.33
CA PRO A 84 -16.95 -9.26 -10.10
C PRO A 84 -16.09 -10.48 -9.73
N ILE A 85 -14.79 -10.41 -10.04
CA ILE A 85 -13.82 -11.46 -9.73
C ILE A 85 -13.22 -11.16 -8.37
N VAL A 86 -13.46 -12.01 -7.36
CA VAL A 86 -12.90 -11.88 -6.01
C VAL A 86 -11.81 -12.93 -5.80
N TYR A 87 -10.66 -12.50 -5.26
CA TYR A 87 -9.52 -13.39 -5.04
C TYR A 87 -8.58 -12.85 -3.97
N THR A 88 -7.67 -13.67 -3.51
CA THR A 88 -6.61 -13.30 -2.58
C THR A 88 -5.24 -13.77 -3.08
N SER A 89 -4.18 -13.38 -2.38
CA SER A 89 -2.80 -13.83 -2.59
C SER A 89 -2.18 -14.33 -1.28
N ALA A 90 -0.86 -14.42 -1.23
CA ALA A 90 -0.15 -14.80 0.00
C ALA A 90 -0.19 -13.71 1.08
N ASP A 91 -0.49 -12.48 0.70
CA ASP A 91 -0.59 -11.34 1.60
C ASP A 91 -1.96 -11.30 2.31
N SER A 92 -2.07 -10.46 3.35
CA SER A 92 -3.33 -10.16 4.03
C SER A 92 -4.18 -9.20 3.18
N VAL A 93 -4.80 -9.72 2.12
CA VAL A 93 -5.52 -8.91 1.13
C VAL A 93 -6.83 -9.56 0.66
N PHE A 94 -7.83 -8.72 0.38
CA PHE A 94 -9.03 -9.07 -0.37
C PHE A 94 -9.03 -8.25 -1.67
N GLN A 95 -9.09 -8.88 -2.82
CA GLN A 95 -8.95 -8.21 -4.11
C GLN A 95 -10.20 -8.40 -4.95
N ILE A 96 -10.65 -7.32 -5.59
CA ILE A 96 -11.79 -7.32 -6.50
C ILE A 96 -11.33 -6.83 -7.86
N ALA A 97 -11.39 -7.68 -8.88
CA ALA A 97 -11.15 -7.28 -10.25
C ALA A 97 -12.47 -7.13 -11.01
N ALA A 98 -12.58 -6.07 -11.79
CA ALA A 98 -13.71 -5.80 -12.66
C ALA A 98 -13.31 -4.97 -13.88
N HIS A 99 -14.03 -5.17 -14.98
CA HIS A 99 -13.79 -4.43 -16.22
C HIS A 99 -14.29 -2.98 -16.10
N GLU A 100 -13.48 -2.01 -16.46
CA GLU A 100 -13.76 -0.59 -16.21
C GLU A 100 -15.02 -0.10 -16.91
N GLU A 101 -15.25 -0.53 -18.14
CA GLU A 101 -16.38 -0.05 -18.95
C GLU A 101 -17.66 -0.83 -18.67
N SER A 102 -17.61 -2.17 -18.67
CA SER A 102 -18.80 -3.00 -18.54
C SER A 102 -19.35 -3.08 -17.12
N PHE A 103 -18.49 -3.10 -16.11
CA PHE A 103 -18.89 -3.09 -14.70
C PHE A 103 -18.98 -1.67 -14.13
N GLY A 104 -18.08 -0.79 -14.55
CA GLY A 104 -17.97 0.59 -14.12
C GLY A 104 -16.96 0.79 -13.00
N LEU A 105 -15.99 1.68 -13.23
CA LEU A 105 -14.92 1.97 -12.27
C LEU A 105 -15.46 2.50 -10.93
N GLY A 106 -16.45 3.39 -10.97
CA GLY A 106 -17.09 3.92 -9.77
C GLY A 106 -17.84 2.85 -8.96
N ARG A 107 -18.47 1.87 -9.64
CA ARG A 107 -19.12 0.74 -8.97
C ARG A 107 -18.09 -0.18 -8.32
N LEU A 108 -16.97 -0.44 -9.00
CA LEU A 108 -15.86 -1.21 -8.42
C LEU A 108 -15.34 -0.58 -7.13
N TYR A 109 -15.13 0.74 -7.12
CA TYR A 109 -14.64 1.43 -5.92
C TYR A 109 -15.63 1.36 -4.76
N LYS A 110 -16.93 1.60 -5.00
CA LYS A 110 -17.96 1.44 -3.96
C LYS A 110 -18.03 0.02 -3.41
N LEU A 111 -17.86 -0.98 -4.28
CA LEU A 111 -17.81 -2.38 -3.85
C LEU A 111 -16.57 -2.67 -3.00
N CYS A 112 -15.44 -2.05 -3.30
CA CYS A 112 -14.23 -2.16 -2.47
C CYS A 112 -14.37 -1.43 -1.15
N ASP A 113 -15.06 -0.28 -1.09
CA ASP A 113 -15.35 0.42 0.15
C ASP A 113 -16.23 -0.45 1.06
N LEU A 114 -17.29 -1.07 0.53
CA LEU A 114 -18.11 -2.06 1.26
C LEU A 114 -17.28 -3.27 1.72
N ALA A 115 -16.47 -3.84 0.82
CA ALA A 115 -15.62 -4.98 1.18
C ALA A 115 -14.65 -4.62 2.30
N ARG A 116 -14.15 -3.37 2.36
CA ARG A 116 -13.27 -2.92 3.45
C ARG A 116 -13.96 -3.05 4.81
N GLU A 117 -15.20 -2.61 4.92
CA GLU A 117 -15.98 -2.72 6.16
C GLU A 117 -16.22 -4.18 6.55
N LEU A 118 -16.52 -5.04 5.57
CA LEU A 118 -16.81 -6.46 5.81
C LEU A 118 -15.60 -7.28 6.25
N VAL A 119 -14.38 -6.91 5.82
CA VAL A 119 -13.17 -7.67 6.16
C VAL A 119 -12.40 -7.07 7.36
N ASP A 120 -12.82 -5.92 7.91
CA ASP A 120 -12.21 -5.33 9.11
C ASP A 120 -12.24 -6.28 10.32
N PRO A 121 -13.37 -6.95 10.63
CA PRO A 121 -13.42 -7.92 11.74
C PRO A 121 -12.51 -9.13 11.54
N LEU A 122 -12.06 -9.38 10.31
CA LEU A 122 -11.15 -10.47 9.95
C LEU A 122 -9.68 -10.04 9.98
N ASN A 123 -9.36 -8.81 10.37
CA ASN A 123 -8.01 -8.24 10.39
C ASN A 123 -7.29 -8.32 9.02
N ILE A 124 -8.03 -8.18 7.92
CA ILE A 124 -7.43 -8.17 6.58
C ILE A 124 -6.80 -6.81 6.31
N GLY A 125 -5.51 -6.78 6.05
CA GLY A 125 -4.71 -5.56 5.95
C GLY A 125 -5.11 -4.63 4.80
N ARG A 126 -5.57 -5.16 3.66
CA ARG A 126 -5.94 -4.33 2.50
C ARG A 126 -7.10 -4.91 1.71
N VAL A 127 -7.93 -4.02 1.15
CA VAL A 127 -8.81 -4.32 0.03
C VAL A 127 -8.26 -3.63 -1.21
N ILE A 128 -8.21 -4.32 -2.34
CA ILE A 128 -7.60 -3.79 -3.56
C ILE A 128 -8.58 -3.86 -4.72
N ALA A 129 -8.90 -2.70 -5.30
CA ALA A 129 -9.56 -2.60 -6.58
C ALA A 129 -8.56 -2.87 -7.71
N ARG A 130 -8.87 -3.83 -8.56
CA ARG A 130 -8.07 -4.25 -9.72
C ARG A 130 -8.84 -4.05 -11.02
N PRO A 131 -9.00 -2.81 -11.48
CA PRO A 131 -9.68 -2.55 -12.75
C PRO A 131 -8.85 -3.06 -13.93
N PHE A 132 -9.55 -3.51 -14.96
CA PHE A 132 -8.95 -3.97 -16.21
C PHE A 132 -9.82 -3.58 -17.41
N ILE A 133 -9.24 -3.63 -18.59
CA ILE A 133 -9.87 -3.40 -19.89
C ILE A 133 -9.50 -4.53 -20.85
N GLY A 134 -10.16 -4.59 -22.00
CA GLY A 134 -9.91 -5.57 -23.05
C GLY A 134 -11.10 -6.53 -23.24
N ASP A 135 -10.97 -7.46 -24.15
CA ASP A 135 -11.99 -8.45 -24.52
C ASP A 135 -11.37 -9.76 -25.02
N ASN A 136 -12.22 -10.76 -25.24
CA ASN A 136 -11.87 -12.03 -25.89
C ASN A 136 -10.57 -12.68 -25.36
N GLY A 137 -10.42 -12.73 -24.02
CA GLY A 137 -9.26 -13.31 -23.36
C GLY A 137 -8.00 -12.41 -23.37
N SER A 138 -8.06 -11.24 -24.00
CA SER A 138 -6.95 -10.28 -24.04
C SER A 138 -7.22 -9.11 -23.11
N PHE A 139 -6.91 -9.30 -21.81
CA PHE A 139 -7.18 -8.32 -20.77
C PHE A 139 -5.91 -7.67 -20.24
N THR A 140 -5.98 -6.36 -19.97
CA THR A 140 -4.89 -5.57 -19.40
C THR A 140 -5.37 -4.80 -18.18
N ARG A 141 -4.62 -4.89 -17.07
CA ARG A 141 -4.89 -4.09 -15.87
C ARG A 141 -4.57 -2.63 -16.15
N THR A 142 -5.44 -1.75 -15.66
CA THR A 142 -5.27 -0.31 -15.83
C THR A 142 -4.48 0.30 -14.66
N ALA A 143 -4.12 1.58 -14.81
CA ALA A 143 -3.47 2.36 -13.76
C ALA A 143 -4.46 2.79 -12.64
N ASN A 144 -5.77 2.59 -12.83
CA ASN A 144 -6.83 2.98 -11.89
C ASN A 144 -6.98 2.01 -10.70
N ARG A 145 -5.90 1.32 -10.33
CA ARG A 145 -5.82 0.54 -9.10
C ARG A 145 -6.02 1.45 -7.89
N LYS A 146 -6.84 1.00 -6.93
CA LYS A 146 -7.02 1.66 -5.64
C LYS A 146 -6.80 0.64 -4.52
N ASP A 147 -5.92 0.97 -3.58
CA ASP A 147 -5.66 0.17 -2.39
C ASP A 147 -6.34 0.86 -1.19
N LEU A 148 -7.21 0.12 -0.50
CA LEU A 148 -7.86 0.55 0.73
C LEU A 148 -7.18 -0.17 1.88
N ALA A 149 -6.21 0.50 2.51
CA ALA A 149 -5.51 -0.02 3.67
C ALA A 149 -6.35 0.18 4.95
N VAL A 150 -6.13 -0.66 5.94
CA VAL A 150 -6.59 -0.42 7.31
C VAL A 150 -5.82 0.80 7.86
N PRO A 151 -6.48 1.74 8.53
CA PRO A 151 -5.78 2.80 9.23
C PRO A 151 -5.00 2.26 10.44
N PRO A 152 -3.96 2.95 10.91
CA PRO A 152 -3.31 2.64 12.17
C PRO A 152 -4.34 2.58 13.31
N PRO A 153 -4.25 1.60 14.24
CA PRO A 153 -5.23 1.43 15.30
C PRO A 153 -5.20 2.55 16.36
N GLU A 154 -4.11 3.32 16.39
CA GLU A 154 -3.90 4.42 17.31
C GLU A 154 -3.30 5.63 16.59
N LYS A 155 -3.32 6.80 17.27
CA LYS A 155 -2.66 8.00 16.76
C LYS A 155 -1.14 7.81 16.67
N THR A 156 -0.62 7.90 15.47
CA THR A 156 0.81 7.87 15.17
C THR A 156 1.50 9.19 15.54
N LEU A 157 2.83 9.23 15.50
CA LEU A 157 3.60 10.48 15.62
C LEU A 157 3.11 11.56 14.64
N ARG A 158 2.71 11.16 13.44
CA ARG A 158 2.23 12.05 12.39
C ARG A 158 0.92 12.72 12.77
N ASP A 159 -0.03 11.95 13.32
CA ASP A 159 -1.30 12.50 13.83
C ASP A 159 -1.05 13.49 14.95
N ARG A 160 -0.13 13.15 15.87
CA ARG A 160 0.21 14.01 17.01
C ARG A 160 0.86 15.32 16.56
N LEU A 161 1.73 15.28 15.57
CA LEU A 161 2.35 16.48 15.01
C LEU A 161 1.31 17.35 14.28
N THR A 162 0.44 16.74 13.48
CA THR A 162 -0.66 17.45 12.80
C THR A 162 -1.60 18.10 13.82
N ASP A 163 -2.01 17.37 14.85
CA ASP A 163 -2.86 17.90 15.94
C ASP A 163 -2.20 19.07 16.69
N ALA A 164 -0.87 19.05 16.80
CA ALA A 164 -0.09 20.12 17.41
C ALA A 164 0.16 21.32 16.47
N GLY A 165 -0.33 21.26 15.23
CA GLY A 165 -0.17 22.33 14.24
C GLY A 165 1.16 22.33 13.51
N HIS A 166 1.95 21.25 13.61
CA HIS A 166 3.20 21.10 12.87
C HIS A 166 2.95 20.61 11.43
N LEU A 167 3.81 21.02 10.52
CA LEU A 167 3.77 20.57 9.14
C LEU A 167 4.25 19.11 9.04
N VAL A 168 3.40 18.27 8.44
CA VAL A 168 3.76 16.90 8.05
C VAL A 168 3.73 16.80 6.53
N ILE A 169 4.80 16.31 5.92
CA ILE A 169 4.91 16.10 4.48
C ILE A 169 5.17 14.61 4.24
N SER A 170 4.25 13.97 3.53
CA SER A 170 4.27 12.54 3.21
C SER A 170 4.64 12.35 1.74
N ILE A 171 5.81 11.76 1.48
CA ILE A 171 6.37 11.64 0.12
C ILE A 171 6.33 10.17 -0.33
N GLY A 172 5.91 9.93 -1.56
CA GLY A 172 5.77 8.60 -2.14
C GLY A 172 4.50 7.89 -1.69
N LYS A 173 4.61 6.65 -1.20
CA LYS A 173 3.46 5.84 -0.76
C LYS A 173 3.03 6.07 0.70
N ILE A 174 3.67 6.98 1.41
CA ILE A 174 3.39 7.21 2.84
C ILE A 174 1.90 7.50 3.07
N GLY A 175 1.27 8.32 2.24
CA GLY A 175 -0.17 8.59 2.35
C GLY A 175 -1.02 7.32 2.30
N ASP A 176 -0.75 6.46 1.35
CA ASP A 176 -1.51 5.21 1.13
C ASP A 176 -1.25 4.19 2.26
N ILE A 177 0.00 4.09 2.76
CA ILE A 177 0.39 3.17 3.85
C ILE A 177 -0.36 3.49 5.15
N PHE A 178 -0.63 4.75 5.40
CA PHE A 178 -1.35 5.21 6.59
C PHE A 178 -2.85 5.48 6.34
N ALA A 179 -3.42 4.94 5.27
CA ALA A 179 -4.82 5.15 4.90
C ALA A 179 -5.23 6.63 4.95
N HIS A 180 -4.33 7.51 4.57
CA HIS A 180 -4.46 8.98 4.59
C HIS A 180 -4.71 9.62 5.95
N GLN A 181 -4.45 8.91 7.06
CA GLN A 181 -4.51 9.49 8.40
C GLN A 181 -3.21 10.22 8.76
N GLY A 182 -3.31 11.39 9.35
CA GLY A 182 -2.17 12.20 9.79
C GLY A 182 -1.13 12.49 8.70
N THR A 183 -1.50 12.40 7.41
CA THR A 183 -0.54 12.49 6.30
C THR A 183 -0.07 13.90 5.99
N GLY A 184 -0.80 14.90 6.47
CA GLY A 184 -0.50 16.28 6.13
C GLY A 184 -0.53 16.49 4.61
N GLU A 185 0.51 17.13 4.09
CA GLU A 185 0.70 17.29 2.65
C GLU A 185 1.20 15.99 2.02
N VAL A 186 0.59 15.56 0.92
CA VAL A 186 0.99 14.35 0.18
C VAL A 186 1.66 14.76 -1.13
N VAL A 187 2.91 14.32 -1.30
CA VAL A 187 3.70 14.54 -2.52
C VAL A 187 3.93 13.20 -3.21
N LYS A 188 3.43 13.05 -4.43
CA LYS A 188 3.62 11.85 -5.26
C LYS A 188 4.78 12.04 -6.22
N ALA A 189 5.68 11.07 -6.25
CA ALA A 189 6.76 10.97 -7.22
C ALA A 189 7.00 9.50 -7.58
N ALA A 190 7.61 9.22 -8.73
CA ALA A 190 7.87 7.89 -9.23
C ALA A 190 9.37 7.62 -9.33
N GLY A 191 9.83 6.58 -8.63
CA GLY A 191 11.24 6.19 -8.57
C GLY A 191 12.03 6.92 -7.49
N ASN A 192 13.08 6.27 -6.99
CA ASN A 192 13.85 6.75 -5.83
C ASN A 192 14.46 8.13 -6.07
N MET A 193 14.94 8.43 -7.28
CA MET A 193 15.59 9.71 -7.55
C MET A 193 14.59 10.87 -7.53
N ALA A 194 13.40 10.71 -8.11
CA ALA A 194 12.34 11.72 -8.02
C ALA A 194 11.79 11.90 -6.59
N LEU A 195 11.77 10.81 -5.81
CA LEU A 195 11.41 10.88 -4.38
C LEU A 195 12.47 11.63 -3.57
N MET A 196 13.76 11.49 -3.91
CA MET A 196 14.85 12.28 -3.32
C MET A 196 14.72 13.76 -3.68
N ASP A 197 14.42 14.10 -4.95
CA ASP A 197 14.19 15.47 -5.38
C ASP A 197 13.03 16.11 -4.57
N ALA A 198 11.90 15.42 -4.49
CA ALA A 198 10.75 15.86 -3.70
C ALA A 198 11.08 16.05 -2.20
N THR A 199 11.94 15.18 -1.66
CA THR A 199 12.41 15.29 -0.26
C THR A 199 13.25 16.53 -0.08
N MET A 200 14.18 16.81 -0.98
CA MET A 200 15.02 18.01 -0.93
C MET A 200 14.23 19.31 -1.10
N GLU A 201 13.22 19.32 -1.97
CA GLU A 201 12.28 20.45 -2.10
C GLU A 201 11.44 20.64 -0.82
N ALA A 202 11.04 19.53 -0.18
CA ALA A 202 10.31 19.61 1.08
C ALA A 202 11.19 20.18 2.21
N ILE A 203 12.49 19.84 2.29
CA ILE A 203 13.43 20.40 3.26
C ILE A 203 13.54 21.91 3.09
N ASP A 204 13.64 22.41 1.86
CA ASP A 204 13.79 23.86 1.58
C ASP A 204 12.63 24.70 2.12
N ARG A 205 11.41 24.14 2.19
CA ARG A 205 10.20 24.85 2.62
C ARG A 205 9.67 24.48 4.00
N ALA A 206 10.20 23.43 4.60
CA ALA A 206 9.80 23.00 5.93
C ALA A 206 10.33 23.94 7.02
N GLY A 207 9.47 24.33 7.96
CA GLY A 207 9.83 25.08 9.15
C GLY A 207 10.27 24.17 10.30
N ASP A 208 10.62 24.77 11.43
CA ASP A 208 10.98 24.04 12.64
C ASP A 208 9.83 23.18 13.15
N GLY A 209 10.15 22.01 13.67
CA GLY A 209 9.17 21.03 14.14
C GLY A 209 8.42 20.29 13.05
N SER A 210 8.75 20.47 11.77
CA SER A 210 8.16 19.73 10.67
C SER A 210 8.65 18.29 10.59
N LEU A 211 7.82 17.39 10.06
CA LEU A 211 8.18 16.02 9.72
C LEU A 211 8.08 15.82 8.21
N ILE A 212 9.17 15.41 7.59
CA ILE A 212 9.20 14.93 6.22
C ILE A 212 9.40 13.42 6.26
N PHE A 213 8.43 12.65 5.74
CA PHE A 213 8.50 11.20 5.73
C PHE A 213 8.46 10.70 4.29
N THR A 214 9.57 10.10 3.84
CA THR A 214 9.74 9.63 2.46
C THR A 214 9.89 8.12 2.44
N ASN A 215 9.14 7.46 1.54
CA ASN A 215 9.28 6.05 1.26
C ASN A 215 9.96 5.85 -0.11
N LEU A 216 11.20 5.35 -0.10
CA LEU A 216 11.98 5.05 -1.30
C LEU A 216 11.60 3.67 -1.85
N VAL A 217 10.58 3.64 -2.70
CA VAL A 217 9.83 2.42 -3.07
C VAL A 217 10.58 1.43 -3.95
N ASP A 218 11.61 1.86 -4.70
CA ASP A 218 12.25 0.99 -5.69
C ASP A 218 13.06 -0.13 -5.06
N PHE A 219 13.58 0.07 -3.85
CA PHE A 219 14.29 -0.97 -3.12
C PHE A 219 13.47 -2.25 -3.02
N ASP A 220 12.20 -2.13 -2.62
CA ASP A 220 11.28 -3.25 -2.55
C ASP A 220 10.63 -3.55 -3.91
N GLN A 221 9.94 -2.57 -4.50
CA GLN A 221 9.08 -2.76 -5.66
C GLN A 221 9.83 -3.18 -6.94
N ALA A 222 10.99 -2.57 -7.20
CA ALA A 222 11.76 -2.83 -8.42
C ALA A 222 12.79 -3.95 -8.23
N HIS A 223 13.32 -4.11 -7.03
CA HIS A 223 14.46 -4.99 -6.77
C HIS A 223 14.17 -6.09 -5.75
N GLY A 224 13.61 -5.80 -4.57
CA GLY A 224 13.36 -6.76 -3.49
C GLY A 224 12.43 -7.89 -3.90
N HIS A 225 11.21 -7.58 -4.32
CA HIS A 225 10.23 -8.58 -4.81
C HIS A 225 10.74 -9.41 -5.98
N ARG A 226 11.66 -8.89 -6.77
CA ARG A 226 12.25 -9.57 -7.93
C ARG A 226 13.55 -10.28 -7.60
N ARG A 227 14.02 -10.20 -6.36
CA ARG A 227 15.32 -10.73 -5.91
C ARG A 227 16.48 -10.27 -6.82
N ASN A 228 16.41 -9.04 -7.29
CA ASN A 228 17.43 -8.43 -8.15
C ASN A 228 18.51 -7.78 -7.29
N VAL A 229 19.45 -8.59 -6.80
CA VAL A 229 20.54 -8.16 -5.90
C VAL A 229 21.39 -7.05 -6.53
N ALA A 230 21.75 -7.18 -7.81
CA ALA A 230 22.56 -6.19 -8.51
C ALA A 230 21.82 -4.85 -8.66
N GLY A 231 20.53 -4.87 -8.96
CA GLY A 231 19.69 -3.67 -9.02
C GLY A 231 19.52 -3.01 -7.66
N TYR A 232 19.39 -3.80 -6.59
CA TYR A 232 19.29 -3.28 -5.23
C TYR A 232 20.60 -2.58 -4.81
N ALA A 233 21.75 -3.21 -5.07
CA ALA A 233 23.06 -2.60 -4.81
C ALA A 233 23.26 -1.29 -5.58
N LYS A 234 22.89 -1.27 -6.87
CA LYS A 234 22.94 -0.06 -7.69
C LYS A 234 22.04 1.06 -7.13
N ALA A 235 20.83 0.73 -6.69
CA ALA A 235 19.93 1.71 -6.09
C ALA A 235 20.50 2.30 -4.79
N LEU A 236 21.23 1.50 -3.98
CA LEU A 236 21.98 2.01 -2.82
C LEU A 236 23.10 2.97 -3.22
N GLU A 237 23.87 2.64 -4.26
CA GLU A 237 24.94 3.49 -4.78
C GLU A 237 24.38 4.83 -5.32
N GLU A 238 23.26 4.78 -6.03
CA GLU A 238 22.56 5.97 -6.53
C GLU A 238 22.05 6.87 -5.39
N PHE A 239 21.50 6.27 -4.35
CA PHE A 239 21.08 6.99 -3.15
C PHE A 239 22.27 7.61 -2.41
N ASP A 240 23.35 6.84 -2.20
CA ASP A 240 24.56 7.29 -1.51
C ASP A 240 25.20 8.47 -2.24
N ALA A 241 25.24 8.43 -3.58
CA ALA A 241 25.75 9.52 -4.41
C ALA A 241 24.99 10.85 -4.21
N ARG A 242 23.68 10.77 -3.90
CA ARG A 242 22.81 11.93 -3.67
C ARG A 242 22.76 12.38 -2.19
N LEU A 243 23.20 11.53 -1.27
CA LEU A 243 23.14 11.83 0.17
C LEU A 243 23.88 13.11 0.57
N PRO A 244 25.05 13.47 -0.01
CA PRO A 244 25.69 14.75 0.27
C PRO A 244 24.84 15.99 -0.04
N GLU A 245 24.01 15.94 -1.09
CA GLU A 245 23.11 17.03 -1.47
C GLU A 245 22.03 17.24 -0.39
N LEU A 246 21.46 16.14 0.10
CA LEU A 246 20.51 16.19 1.21
C LEU A 246 21.14 16.74 2.48
N ILE A 247 22.33 16.25 2.84
CA ILE A 247 23.04 16.68 4.06
C ILE A 247 23.35 18.18 4.02
N GLN A 248 23.69 18.73 2.84
CA GLN A 248 23.99 20.16 2.69
C GLN A 248 22.76 21.07 2.91
N LYS A 249 21.56 20.54 2.77
CA LYS A 249 20.30 21.26 2.99
C LYS A 249 19.88 21.30 4.46
N LEU A 250 20.47 20.46 5.31
CA LEU A 250 20.11 20.38 6.71
C LEU A 250 20.57 21.61 7.48
N ARG A 251 19.72 22.07 8.37
CA ARG A 251 20.00 23.17 9.30
C ARG A 251 20.52 22.63 10.64
N PRO A 252 21.23 23.44 11.43
CA PRO A 252 21.56 23.06 12.80
C PRO A 252 20.30 22.68 13.60
N GLY A 253 20.28 21.46 14.13
CA GLY A 253 19.13 20.91 14.87
C GLY A 253 18.26 19.96 14.07
N ASP A 254 18.38 19.91 12.75
CA ASP A 254 17.67 18.92 11.93
C ASP A 254 18.19 17.51 12.20
N ILE A 255 17.28 16.53 12.18
CA ILE A 255 17.59 15.12 12.36
C ILE A 255 17.17 14.37 11.11
N VAL A 256 18.06 13.56 10.56
CA VAL A 256 17.76 12.60 9.48
C VAL A 256 17.86 11.18 10.02
N ILE A 257 16.83 10.41 9.80
CA ILE A 257 16.77 8.98 10.16
C ILE A 257 16.60 8.19 8.88
N LEU A 258 17.53 7.28 8.61
CA LEU A 258 17.44 6.29 7.53
C LEU A 258 17.14 4.93 8.18
N SER A 259 16.05 4.30 7.77
CA SER A 259 15.63 3.01 8.32
C SER A 259 15.00 2.15 7.21
N ALA A 260 14.85 0.87 7.46
CA ALA A 260 14.03 -0.03 6.65
C ALA A 260 12.74 -0.33 7.43
N ASP A 261 11.65 -0.48 6.68
CA ASP A 261 10.33 -0.91 7.22
C ASP A 261 10.25 -2.42 7.38
N HIS A 262 10.98 -3.16 6.58
CA HIS A 262 11.17 -4.62 6.65
C HIS A 262 12.43 -5.05 5.89
N GLY A 263 12.80 -6.31 6.02
CA GLY A 263 13.85 -6.91 5.19
C GLY A 263 13.35 -7.31 3.81
N CYS A 264 14.28 -7.39 2.84
CA CYS A 264 14.04 -7.90 1.47
C CYS A 264 14.73 -9.24 1.24
#